data_6bbfa37a0067d166aa63da0c8c6695fc
#
_entry.id   6bbfa37a0067d166aa63da0c8c6695fc
#
_cell.length_a   1.000
_cell.length_b   1.000
_cell.length_c   1.000
_cell.angle_alpha   90.00
_cell.angle_beta   90.00
_cell.angle_gamma   90.00
#
_symmetry.space_group_name_H-M   'P 1'
#
loop_
_entity.id
_entity.type
_entity.pdbx_description
1 polymer ?
#
loop_
_entity_poly.entity_id
_entity_poly.type
_entity_poly.pdbx_seq_one_letter_code
_entity_poly.pdbx_strand_id
1 'polypeptide(L)'
;MNILITGAKGMVGRALCANLKNLRDGKNRTRPALKIDEIFEYDIDSTEAQLEEYCQKADFVFNLAGVNRPKDNAEFMQGNFGFGSKLLDTLKKYGNKASVMLSSSIQATLIGRYGESDYGKSKLAGEELFFQYGEENGVKVAVYRFPNLMGHSRPNYNSAVSTFCNAVANNLPFTVNDRNATVELLYIDDLVEAMFDLLEGKEKRCEYDGLSPVEKADGRYCYVPLTYTVTLGEIVDLLEQFKAQHSTLIVPSIPDGSFAKKLYSLYLSYLPTSDFKFELKMNCDDRGSFTELLKTADHGQFSVNISKPGITKGQHWHNSKWEFFIVVSGKALIEERNIQTNEKVSFEVSGEKIEAVHMIPGWTHNIINLSDAENLVTLMWANEQFDPNHPDTFYEPV
;
A
#
# COMPACT_ATOMS: atom_id res chain seq x y z
N MET A 1 -9.93 6.90 25.89
CA MET A 1 -8.71 6.08 26.12
C MET A 1 -7.49 6.93 25.83
N ASN A 2 -6.57 7.02 26.77
CA ASN A 2 -5.28 7.70 26.63
C ASN A 2 -4.20 6.68 26.26
N ILE A 3 -3.46 6.92 25.20
CA ILE A 3 -2.51 5.95 24.65
C ILE A 3 -1.09 6.54 24.71
N LEU A 4 -0.18 5.85 25.40
CA LEU A 4 1.24 6.15 25.36
C LEU A 4 1.94 5.33 24.27
N ILE A 5 2.70 6.01 23.43
CA ILE A 5 3.50 5.40 22.36
C ILE A 5 4.95 5.80 22.58
N THR A 6 5.81 4.83 22.91
CA THR A 6 7.26 5.05 22.97
C THR A 6 7.88 4.70 21.62
N GLY A 7 8.94 5.39 21.22
CA GLY A 7 9.48 5.28 19.86
C GLY A 7 8.55 5.90 18.80
N ALA A 8 7.82 6.94 19.18
CA ALA A 8 6.78 7.58 18.36
C ALA A 8 7.29 8.14 17.03
N LYS A 9 8.57 8.52 16.94
CA LYS A 9 9.21 9.02 15.71
C LYS A 9 9.81 7.94 14.82
N GLY A 10 9.80 6.69 15.27
CA GLY A 10 10.16 5.51 14.48
C GLY A 10 9.15 5.23 13.35
N MET A 11 9.47 4.31 12.42
CA MET A 11 8.57 3.94 11.32
C MET A 11 7.19 3.49 11.83
N VAL A 12 7.16 2.55 12.76
CA VAL A 12 5.91 2.02 13.34
C VAL A 12 5.20 3.08 14.16
N GLY A 13 5.96 3.81 15.01
CA GLY A 13 5.39 4.85 15.86
C GLY A 13 4.67 5.95 15.07
N ARG A 14 5.31 6.48 14.02
CA ARG A 14 4.69 7.49 13.14
C ARG A 14 3.41 6.98 12.47
N ALA A 15 3.44 5.75 11.95
CA ALA A 15 2.27 5.15 11.32
C ALA A 15 1.12 4.99 12.33
N LEU A 16 1.42 4.44 13.51
CA LEU A 16 0.41 4.25 14.56
C LEU A 16 -0.15 5.60 15.06
N CYS A 17 0.72 6.58 15.38
CA CYS A 17 0.29 7.91 15.81
C CYS A 17 -0.64 8.58 14.78
N ALA A 18 -0.28 8.53 13.48
CA ALA A 18 -1.10 9.13 12.43
C ALA A 18 -2.47 8.46 12.33
N ASN A 19 -2.54 7.14 12.41
CA ASN A 19 -3.77 6.38 12.30
C ASN A 19 -4.66 6.53 13.54
N LEU A 20 -4.08 6.58 14.75
CA LEU A 20 -4.82 6.89 15.98
C LEU A 20 -5.40 8.32 15.95
N LYS A 21 -4.65 9.30 15.44
CA LYS A 21 -5.16 10.66 15.23
C LYS A 21 -6.34 10.67 14.25
N ASN A 22 -6.29 9.88 13.17
CA ASN A 22 -7.40 9.76 12.24
C ASN A 22 -8.67 9.16 12.89
N LEU A 23 -8.52 8.21 13.82
CA LEU A 23 -9.63 7.68 14.62
C LEU A 23 -10.18 8.74 15.58
N ARG A 24 -9.30 9.38 16.36
CA ARG A 24 -9.66 10.43 17.33
C ARG A 24 -10.42 11.59 16.66
N ASP A 25 -9.93 12.03 15.51
CA ASP A 25 -10.47 13.17 14.77
C ASP A 25 -11.69 12.81 13.89
N GLY A 26 -12.17 11.55 13.94
CA GLY A 26 -13.32 11.06 13.18
C GLY A 26 -13.13 10.96 11.68
N LYS A 27 -11.88 11.05 11.19
CA LYS A 27 -11.50 10.85 9.78
C LYS A 27 -11.58 9.38 9.39
N ASN A 28 -11.10 8.49 10.27
CA ASN A 28 -11.32 7.05 10.16
C ASN A 28 -12.53 6.65 10.98
N ARG A 29 -13.52 5.99 10.34
CA ARG A 29 -14.77 5.53 10.97
C ARG A 29 -14.93 4.01 10.99
N THR A 30 -13.86 3.28 10.62
CA THR A 30 -13.92 1.80 10.54
C THR A 30 -13.95 1.13 11.91
N ARG A 31 -13.55 1.84 12.97
CA ARG A 31 -13.45 1.35 14.35
C ARG A 31 -14.31 2.21 15.31
N PRO A 32 -15.66 2.19 15.19
CA PRO A 32 -16.53 3.10 15.96
C PRO A 32 -16.51 2.84 17.47
N ALA A 33 -16.07 1.66 17.90
CA ALA A 33 -15.92 1.31 19.32
C ALA A 33 -14.68 1.94 19.98
N LEU A 34 -13.63 2.24 19.21
CA LEU A 34 -12.41 2.86 19.73
C LEU A 34 -12.62 4.36 19.94
N LYS A 35 -12.59 4.77 21.20
CA LYS A 35 -12.64 6.18 21.60
C LYS A 35 -11.28 6.60 22.13
N ILE A 36 -10.54 7.36 21.32
CA ILE A 36 -9.22 7.89 21.66
C ILE A 36 -9.38 9.31 22.16
N ASP A 37 -8.88 9.58 23.36
CA ASP A 37 -8.91 10.91 23.99
C ASP A 37 -7.57 11.61 23.76
N GLU A 38 -6.48 11.05 24.31
CA GLU A 38 -5.13 11.61 24.17
C GLU A 38 -4.13 10.58 23.63
N ILE A 39 -3.16 11.07 22.89
CA ILE A 39 -2.05 10.29 22.32
C ILE A 39 -0.76 10.93 22.82
N PHE A 40 -0.07 10.23 23.73
CA PHE A 40 1.20 10.65 24.29
C PHE A 40 2.35 10.09 23.46
N GLU A 41 3.03 10.95 22.74
CA GLU A 41 4.15 10.60 21.86
C GLU A 41 5.46 10.77 22.63
N TYR A 42 6.14 9.67 22.97
CA TYR A 42 7.42 9.67 23.67
C TYR A 42 8.53 9.15 22.76
N ASP A 43 9.66 9.86 22.69
CA ASP A 43 10.83 9.47 21.89
C ASP A 43 12.14 9.93 22.57
N ILE A 44 13.29 9.67 21.93
CA ILE A 44 14.64 9.92 22.47
C ILE A 44 14.88 11.37 22.92
N ASP A 45 14.17 12.33 22.36
CA ASP A 45 14.24 13.76 22.70
C ASP A 45 13.19 14.18 23.73
N SER A 46 12.38 13.26 24.25
CA SER A 46 11.43 13.50 25.33
C SER A 46 12.14 13.50 26.69
N THR A 47 11.57 14.24 27.63
CA THR A 47 12.11 14.38 28.98
C THR A 47 11.61 13.25 29.91
N GLU A 48 12.33 13.03 31.02
CA GLU A 48 11.90 12.09 32.05
C GLU A 48 10.58 12.50 32.70
N ALA A 49 10.38 13.78 32.91
CA ALA A 49 9.12 14.34 33.45
C ALA A 49 7.92 14.01 32.52
N GLN A 50 8.11 14.04 31.21
CA GLN A 50 7.08 13.63 30.27
C GLN A 50 6.78 12.12 30.37
N LEU A 51 7.81 11.28 30.55
CA LEU A 51 7.57 9.83 30.75
C LEU A 51 6.73 9.60 32.01
N GLU A 52 7.08 10.26 33.11
CA GLU A 52 6.34 10.17 34.36
C GLU A 52 4.88 10.62 34.20
N GLU A 53 4.67 11.79 33.60
CA GLU A 53 3.32 12.33 33.33
C GLU A 53 2.50 11.37 32.47
N TYR A 54 3.07 10.87 31.38
CA TYR A 54 2.38 9.98 30.44
C TYR A 54 2.06 8.63 31.09
N CYS A 55 2.99 8.06 31.86
CA CYS A 55 2.77 6.84 32.61
C CYS A 55 1.68 6.95 33.69
N GLN A 56 1.44 8.14 34.24
CA GLN A 56 0.32 8.36 35.18
C GLN A 56 -1.05 8.33 34.49
N LYS A 57 -1.12 8.78 33.23
CA LYS A 57 -2.38 9.05 32.53
C LYS A 57 -2.77 7.96 31.52
N ALA A 58 -1.82 7.12 31.09
CA ALA A 58 -2.05 6.14 30.03
C ALA A 58 -3.02 5.04 30.46
N ASP A 59 -3.96 4.72 29.58
CA ASP A 59 -4.84 3.54 29.68
C ASP A 59 -4.25 2.34 28.91
N PHE A 60 -3.40 2.63 27.92
CA PHE A 60 -2.70 1.63 27.10
C PHE A 60 -1.30 2.14 26.71
N VAL A 61 -0.33 1.25 26.66
CA VAL A 61 1.06 1.57 26.29
C VAL A 61 1.52 0.72 25.12
N PHE A 62 1.92 1.35 24.01
CA PHE A 62 2.67 0.71 22.94
C PHE A 62 4.17 0.99 23.14
N ASN A 63 4.93 -0.02 23.58
CA ASN A 63 6.38 0.09 23.69
C ASN A 63 7.04 -0.31 22.35
N LEU A 64 7.23 0.70 21.48
CA LEU A 64 7.87 0.57 20.18
C LEU A 64 9.32 1.06 20.17
N ALA A 65 9.74 1.71 21.24
CA ALA A 65 11.12 2.14 21.42
C ALA A 65 12.07 0.94 21.45
N GLY A 66 13.19 1.07 20.75
CA GLY A 66 14.22 0.03 20.71
C GLY A 66 15.37 0.42 19.79
N VAL A 67 16.53 -0.19 20.05
CA VAL A 67 17.74 -0.04 19.25
C VAL A 67 17.91 -1.26 18.36
N ASN A 68 18.14 -1.04 17.07
CA ASN A 68 18.28 -2.11 16.07
C ASN A 68 19.54 -1.96 15.19
N ARG A 69 20.23 -0.82 15.25
CA ARG A 69 21.55 -0.57 14.66
C ARG A 69 22.38 0.34 15.56
N PRO A 70 22.94 -0.20 16.63
CA PRO A 70 23.78 0.55 17.55
C PRO A 70 25.16 0.80 16.95
N LYS A 71 25.91 1.70 17.57
CA LYS A 71 27.35 1.85 17.32
C LYS A 71 28.15 0.82 18.10
N ASP A 72 27.65 0.41 19.27
CA ASP A 72 28.23 -0.59 20.16
C ASP A 72 27.15 -1.62 20.52
N ASN A 73 27.50 -2.92 20.53
CA ASN A 73 26.57 -4.00 20.86
C ASN A 73 25.95 -3.87 22.29
N ALA A 74 26.64 -3.21 23.22
CA ALA A 74 26.08 -2.92 24.54
C ALA A 74 24.83 -2.05 24.50
N GLU A 75 24.68 -1.21 23.48
CA GLU A 75 23.50 -0.36 23.28
C GLU A 75 22.23 -1.20 23.00
N PHE A 76 22.35 -2.42 22.48
CA PHE A 76 21.18 -3.30 22.32
C PHE A 76 20.50 -3.59 23.66
N MET A 77 21.27 -4.01 24.66
CA MET A 77 20.73 -4.28 26.01
C MET A 77 20.21 -3.01 26.66
N GLN A 78 20.95 -1.91 26.54
CA GLN A 78 20.58 -0.64 27.14
C GLN A 78 19.28 -0.08 26.54
N GLY A 79 19.14 -0.12 25.21
CA GLY A 79 17.97 0.44 24.49
C GLY A 79 16.76 -0.47 24.49
N ASN A 80 16.93 -1.81 24.42
CA ASN A 80 15.81 -2.73 24.34
C ASN A 80 15.34 -3.23 25.70
N PHE A 81 16.28 -3.58 26.61
CA PHE A 81 15.95 -4.04 27.95
C PHE A 81 15.91 -2.87 28.95
N GLY A 82 16.95 -2.03 29.01
CA GLY A 82 17.07 -0.96 30.00
C GLY A 82 15.96 0.08 29.93
N PHE A 83 15.60 0.53 28.73
CA PHE A 83 14.46 1.46 28.56
C PHE A 83 13.14 0.78 28.91
N GLY A 84 12.95 -0.50 28.53
CA GLY A 84 11.77 -1.29 28.91
C GLY A 84 11.62 -1.36 30.44
N SER A 85 12.72 -1.66 31.18
CA SER A 85 12.73 -1.65 32.65
C SER A 85 12.31 -0.30 33.23
N LYS A 86 12.90 0.80 32.74
CA LYS A 86 12.56 2.16 33.18
C LYS A 86 11.07 2.48 32.96
N LEU A 87 10.51 2.11 31.81
CA LEU A 87 9.09 2.31 31.51
C LEU A 87 8.19 1.56 32.50
N LEU A 88 8.46 0.25 32.70
CA LEU A 88 7.68 -0.58 33.61
C LEU A 88 7.81 -0.15 35.09
N ASP A 89 9.01 0.24 35.53
CA ASP A 89 9.24 0.78 36.87
C ASP A 89 8.51 2.11 37.08
N THR A 90 8.40 2.95 36.03
CA THR A 90 7.63 4.20 36.09
C THR A 90 6.12 3.89 36.21
N LEU A 91 5.59 2.93 35.46
CA LEU A 91 4.20 2.50 35.61
C LEU A 91 3.91 1.96 37.02
N LYS A 92 4.83 1.11 37.58
CA LYS A 92 4.75 0.61 38.95
C LYS A 92 4.76 1.74 39.99
N LYS A 93 5.67 2.71 39.83
CA LYS A 93 5.80 3.88 40.71
C LYS A 93 4.48 4.60 40.91
N TYR A 94 3.69 4.72 39.84
CA TYR A 94 2.40 5.40 39.87
C TYR A 94 1.19 4.45 40.02
N GLY A 95 1.44 3.16 40.26
CA GLY A 95 0.36 2.17 40.40
C GLY A 95 -0.51 2.01 39.17
N ASN A 96 -0.01 2.42 38.01
CA ASN A 96 -0.76 2.32 36.76
C ASN A 96 -0.83 0.89 36.27
N LYS A 97 -2.04 0.42 35.95
CA LYS A 97 -2.36 -0.94 35.46
C LYS A 97 -2.69 -0.97 33.98
N ALA A 98 -2.25 0.02 33.21
CA ALA A 98 -2.41 0.06 31.77
C ALA A 98 -1.89 -1.24 31.11
N SER A 99 -2.64 -1.75 30.14
CA SER A 99 -2.18 -2.85 29.31
C SER A 99 -0.97 -2.41 28.49
N VAL A 100 0.01 -3.30 28.31
CA VAL A 100 1.26 -2.97 27.62
C VAL A 100 1.51 -3.89 26.44
N MET A 101 1.80 -3.32 25.28
CA MET A 101 2.28 -4.03 24.10
C MET A 101 3.80 -3.84 23.98
N LEU A 102 4.52 -4.93 23.73
CA LEU A 102 5.95 -4.91 23.40
C LEU A 102 6.18 -5.26 21.94
N SER A 103 6.85 -4.37 21.22
CA SER A 103 7.43 -4.65 19.89
C SER A 103 8.71 -5.48 20.06
N SER A 104 8.61 -6.79 19.83
CA SER A 104 9.73 -7.69 19.76
C SER A 104 10.07 -8.06 18.30
N SER A 105 10.86 -9.10 18.10
CA SER A 105 11.33 -9.55 16.80
C SER A 105 11.37 -11.06 16.72
N ILE A 106 11.17 -11.61 15.54
CA ILE A 106 11.40 -13.03 15.26
C ILE A 106 12.83 -13.48 15.63
N GLN A 107 13.78 -12.55 15.65
CA GLN A 107 15.15 -12.83 16.07
C GLN A 107 15.26 -13.22 17.57
N ALA A 108 14.26 -12.88 18.40
CA ALA A 108 14.20 -13.29 19.79
C ALA A 108 13.97 -14.80 19.97
N THR A 109 13.62 -15.52 18.92
CA THR A 109 13.56 -17.01 18.97
C THR A 109 14.94 -17.63 19.11
N LEU A 110 16.00 -16.95 18.73
CA LEU A 110 17.39 -17.41 18.68
C LEU A 110 17.58 -18.72 17.88
N ILE A 111 16.74 -18.93 16.85
CA ILE A 111 16.74 -20.16 16.05
C ILE A 111 17.44 -19.92 14.71
N GLY A 112 18.17 -20.94 14.24
CA GLY A 112 18.85 -20.92 12.95
C GLY A 112 19.85 -19.76 12.84
N ARG A 113 19.73 -18.92 11.81
CA ARG A 113 20.61 -17.76 11.59
C ARG A 113 20.59 -16.70 12.70
N TYR A 114 19.64 -16.79 13.63
CA TYR A 114 19.51 -15.85 14.74
C TYR A 114 20.13 -16.32 16.06
N GLY A 115 20.71 -17.53 16.10
CA GLY A 115 21.24 -18.15 17.32
C GLY A 115 22.23 -17.28 18.08
N GLU A 116 23.08 -16.55 17.37
CA GLU A 116 24.09 -15.66 17.97
C GLU A 116 23.75 -14.17 17.84
N SER A 117 22.49 -13.82 17.53
CA SER A 117 22.06 -12.44 17.39
C SER A 117 22.04 -11.71 18.74
N ASP A 118 22.93 -10.74 18.96
CA ASP A 118 22.92 -9.89 20.15
C ASP A 118 21.63 -9.06 20.21
N TYR A 119 21.12 -8.62 19.06
CA TYR A 119 19.81 -8.00 18.96
C TYR A 119 18.70 -8.97 19.41
N GLY A 120 18.72 -10.21 18.92
CA GLY A 120 17.76 -11.25 19.34
C GLY A 120 17.81 -11.51 20.83
N LYS A 121 19.01 -11.66 21.41
CA LYS A 121 19.23 -11.84 22.85
C LYS A 121 18.65 -10.66 23.66
N SER A 122 18.85 -9.42 23.20
CA SER A 122 18.33 -8.24 23.89
C SER A 122 16.79 -8.15 23.82
N LYS A 123 16.20 -8.56 22.69
CA LYS A 123 14.73 -8.62 22.55
C LYS A 123 14.14 -9.71 23.44
N LEU A 124 14.74 -10.88 23.49
CA LEU A 124 14.30 -11.98 24.38
C LEU A 124 14.35 -11.56 25.86
N ALA A 125 15.42 -10.91 26.30
CA ALA A 125 15.51 -10.37 27.66
C ALA A 125 14.38 -9.36 27.94
N GLY A 126 14.05 -8.50 26.97
CA GLY A 126 12.91 -7.61 27.05
C GLY A 126 11.57 -8.33 27.17
N GLU A 127 11.37 -9.42 26.39
CA GLU A 127 10.14 -10.22 26.45
C GLU A 127 9.91 -10.79 27.86
N GLU A 128 10.94 -11.43 28.45
CA GLU A 128 10.85 -11.99 29.78
C GLU A 128 10.56 -10.94 30.86
N LEU A 129 11.18 -9.77 30.74
CA LEU A 129 10.92 -8.62 31.65
C LEU A 129 9.44 -8.20 31.58
N PHE A 130 8.85 -8.09 30.38
CA PHE A 130 7.46 -7.69 30.21
C PHE A 130 6.49 -8.76 30.69
N PHE A 131 6.77 -10.04 30.45
CA PHE A 131 5.96 -11.14 30.96
C PHE A 131 5.96 -11.19 32.47
N GLN A 132 7.15 -11.11 33.09
CA GLN A 132 7.28 -11.04 34.55
C GLN A 132 6.50 -9.86 35.14
N TYR A 133 6.60 -8.67 34.52
CA TYR A 133 5.82 -7.51 34.93
C TYR A 133 4.31 -7.77 34.90
N GLY A 134 3.83 -8.42 33.82
CA GLY A 134 2.42 -8.78 33.68
C GLY A 134 1.92 -9.71 34.79
N GLU A 135 2.69 -10.76 35.08
CA GLU A 135 2.40 -11.75 36.13
C GLU A 135 2.40 -11.10 37.53
N GLU A 136 3.46 -10.38 37.88
CA GLU A 136 3.61 -9.75 39.21
C GLU A 136 2.56 -8.67 39.49
N ASN A 137 2.11 -7.96 38.47
CA ASN A 137 1.24 -6.79 38.62
C ASN A 137 -0.22 -7.03 38.19
N GLY A 138 -0.54 -8.24 37.67
CA GLY A 138 -1.86 -8.54 37.13
C GLY A 138 -2.23 -7.65 35.95
N VAL A 139 -1.27 -7.34 35.06
CA VAL A 139 -1.42 -6.46 33.90
C VAL A 139 -1.40 -7.29 32.61
N LYS A 140 -2.30 -6.97 31.66
CA LYS A 140 -2.30 -7.60 30.35
C LYS A 140 -1.06 -7.15 29.56
N VAL A 141 -0.27 -8.12 29.13
CA VAL A 141 0.90 -7.91 28.27
C VAL A 141 0.70 -8.61 26.93
N ALA A 142 1.01 -7.91 25.84
CA ALA A 142 0.96 -8.41 24.48
C ALA A 142 2.35 -8.27 23.83
N VAL A 143 3.03 -9.39 23.59
CA VAL A 143 4.36 -9.41 22.97
C VAL A 143 4.23 -9.88 21.54
N TYR A 144 4.63 -9.02 20.58
CA TYR A 144 4.64 -9.32 19.15
C TYR A 144 6.07 -9.53 18.66
N ARG A 145 6.37 -10.71 18.13
CA ARG A 145 7.63 -11.01 17.41
C ARG A 145 7.45 -10.71 15.93
N PHE A 146 7.79 -9.49 15.51
CA PHE A 146 7.63 -9.09 14.12
C PHE A 146 8.67 -9.75 13.21
N PRO A 147 8.28 -10.18 11.98
CA PRO A 147 9.21 -10.44 10.88
C PRO A 147 9.80 -9.13 10.35
N ASN A 148 10.36 -9.14 9.13
CA ASN A 148 10.83 -7.88 8.54
C ASN A 148 9.65 -6.96 8.23
N LEU A 149 9.72 -5.73 8.70
CA LEU A 149 8.69 -4.73 8.45
C LEU A 149 8.88 -4.05 7.11
N MET A 150 7.79 -3.86 6.38
CA MET A 150 7.71 -3.14 5.12
C MET A 150 6.85 -1.89 5.28
N GLY A 151 7.43 -0.71 5.12
CA GLY A 151 6.78 0.59 5.23
C GLY A 151 7.74 1.71 4.88
N HIS A 152 7.24 2.94 4.73
CA HIS A 152 8.09 4.08 4.43
C HIS A 152 9.07 4.34 5.57
N SER A 153 10.35 4.20 5.30
CA SER A 153 11.43 4.34 6.27
C SER A 153 12.67 4.99 5.64
N ARG A 154 13.66 5.32 6.47
CA ARG A 154 14.94 5.84 5.97
C ARG A 154 15.62 4.78 5.08
N PRO A 155 15.91 5.10 3.79
CA PRO A 155 16.65 4.19 2.91
C PRO A 155 18.05 3.90 3.45
N ASN A 156 18.62 2.76 3.06
CA ASN A 156 19.96 2.32 3.48
C ASN A 156 20.16 2.23 5.01
N TYR A 157 19.06 2.06 5.76
CA TYR A 157 19.12 1.94 7.22
C TYR A 157 18.77 0.52 7.68
N ASN A 158 17.49 0.10 7.66
CA ASN A 158 17.06 -1.19 8.21
C ASN A 158 16.21 -2.05 7.28
N SER A 159 15.72 -1.50 6.18
CA SER A 159 14.82 -2.21 5.28
C SER A 159 15.43 -2.30 3.88
N ALA A 160 15.72 -3.52 3.42
CA ALA A 160 16.13 -3.75 2.03
C ALA A 160 15.04 -3.29 1.07
N VAL A 161 13.76 -3.58 1.37
CA VAL A 161 12.63 -3.18 0.52
C VAL A 161 12.55 -1.67 0.37
N SER A 162 12.66 -0.91 1.47
CA SER A 162 12.68 0.55 1.42
C SER A 162 13.87 1.08 0.62
N THR A 163 15.02 0.42 0.72
CA THR A 163 16.23 0.76 -0.06
C THR A 163 16.00 0.53 -1.55
N PHE A 164 15.41 -0.61 -1.93
CA PHE A 164 15.10 -0.91 -3.32
C PHE A 164 14.04 0.04 -3.89
N CYS A 165 12.95 0.29 -3.16
CA CYS A 165 11.93 1.25 -3.57
C CYS A 165 12.52 2.64 -3.83
N ASN A 166 13.33 3.15 -2.90
CA ASN A 166 13.99 4.44 -3.07
C ASN A 166 14.98 4.44 -4.24
N ALA A 167 15.77 3.38 -4.40
CA ALA A 167 16.76 3.30 -5.46
C ALA A 167 16.08 3.27 -6.84
N VAL A 168 15.04 2.44 -7.03
CA VAL A 168 14.31 2.36 -8.30
C VAL A 168 13.58 3.66 -8.60
N ALA A 169 12.89 4.25 -7.61
CA ALA A 169 12.15 5.50 -7.78
C ALA A 169 13.06 6.68 -8.16
N ASN A 170 14.27 6.71 -7.62
CA ASN A 170 15.21 7.83 -7.81
C ASN A 170 16.40 7.52 -8.75
N ASN A 171 16.34 6.43 -9.52
CA ASN A 171 17.39 6.00 -10.44
C ASN A 171 18.78 5.83 -9.78
N LEU A 172 18.79 5.36 -8.53
CA LEU A 172 20.02 5.13 -7.78
C LEU A 172 20.52 3.69 -7.97
N PRO A 173 21.84 3.46 -7.94
CA PRO A 173 22.36 2.11 -8.01
C PRO A 173 22.05 1.32 -6.73
N PHE A 174 21.78 0.04 -6.88
CA PHE A 174 21.61 -0.92 -5.78
C PHE A 174 22.06 -2.31 -6.22
N THR A 175 22.30 -3.20 -5.27
CA THR A 175 22.75 -4.56 -5.54
C THR A 175 21.86 -5.55 -4.81
N VAL A 176 21.50 -6.64 -5.49
CA VAL A 176 20.84 -7.80 -4.91
C VAL A 176 21.81 -8.97 -4.99
N ASN A 177 22.39 -9.37 -3.87
CA ASN A 177 23.43 -10.40 -3.83
C ASN A 177 22.89 -11.79 -4.21
N ASP A 178 21.68 -12.11 -3.79
CA ASP A 178 21.01 -13.36 -4.11
C ASP A 178 19.52 -13.07 -4.38
N ARG A 179 19.12 -13.19 -5.64
CA ARG A 179 17.74 -12.97 -6.06
C ARG A 179 16.77 -14.02 -5.54
N ASN A 180 17.25 -15.23 -5.21
CA ASN A 180 16.43 -16.33 -4.71
C ASN A 180 16.25 -16.29 -3.19
N ALA A 181 16.99 -15.42 -2.49
CA ALA A 181 16.84 -15.26 -1.04
C ALA A 181 15.42 -14.84 -0.71
N THR A 182 14.75 -15.62 0.16
CA THR A 182 13.40 -15.35 0.62
C THR A 182 13.38 -14.46 1.85
N VAL A 183 12.40 -13.58 1.91
CA VAL A 183 12.13 -12.74 3.07
C VAL A 183 10.64 -12.81 3.43
N GLU A 184 10.35 -12.88 4.72
CA GLU A 184 9.01 -12.69 5.23
C GLU A 184 8.82 -11.23 5.61
N LEU A 185 7.75 -10.63 5.09
CA LEU A 185 7.46 -9.20 5.20
C LEU A 185 6.09 -8.97 5.81
N LEU A 186 6.03 -8.08 6.79
CA LEU A 186 4.79 -7.56 7.35
C LEU A 186 4.62 -6.09 6.93
N TYR A 187 3.52 -5.78 6.26
CA TYR A 187 3.24 -4.41 5.83
C TYR A 187 2.76 -3.55 6.99
N ILE A 188 3.19 -2.30 7.01
CA ILE A 188 2.98 -1.39 8.15
C ILE A 188 1.49 -1.17 8.48
N ASP A 189 0.62 -1.06 7.47
CA ASP A 189 -0.80 -0.83 7.72
C ASP A 189 -1.49 -2.09 8.28
N ASP A 190 -1.07 -3.29 7.85
CA ASP A 190 -1.57 -4.55 8.40
C ASP A 190 -1.16 -4.72 9.88
N LEU A 191 0.02 -4.21 10.23
CA LEU A 191 0.47 -4.12 11.63
C LEU A 191 -0.38 -3.14 12.43
N VAL A 192 -0.65 -1.95 11.89
CA VAL A 192 -1.48 -0.94 12.57
C VAL A 192 -2.90 -1.47 12.81
N GLU A 193 -3.50 -2.17 11.84
CA GLU A 193 -4.81 -2.81 12.02
C GLU A 193 -4.77 -3.87 13.14
N ALA A 194 -3.71 -4.69 13.23
CA ALA A 194 -3.54 -5.63 14.34
C ALA A 194 -3.36 -4.92 15.71
N MET A 195 -2.74 -3.75 15.73
CA MET A 195 -2.66 -2.92 16.94
C MET A 195 -4.04 -2.36 17.34
N PHE A 196 -4.91 -2.05 16.40
CA PHE A 196 -6.30 -1.67 16.68
C PHE A 196 -7.10 -2.86 17.19
N ASP A 197 -6.91 -4.04 16.63
CA ASP A 197 -7.52 -5.27 17.15
C ASP A 197 -7.09 -5.54 18.60
N LEU A 198 -5.82 -5.27 18.93
CA LEU A 198 -5.33 -5.38 20.30
C LEU A 198 -6.00 -4.38 21.26
N LEU A 199 -6.24 -3.14 20.83
CA LEU A 199 -6.98 -2.15 21.63
C LEU A 199 -8.43 -2.56 21.85
N GLU A 200 -9.03 -3.29 20.91
CA GLU A 200 -10.39 -3.83 21.02
C GLU A 200 -10.45 -5.20 21.74
N GLY A 201 -9.31 -5.75 22.16
CA GLY A 201 -9.24 -7.08 22.78
C GLY A 201 -9.46 -8.25 21.82
N LYS A 202 -9.18 -8.05 20.54
CA LYS A 202 -9.36 -9.03 19.45
C LYS A 202 -8.03 -9.53 18.89
N GLU A 203 -6.94 -9.33 19.65
CA GLU A 203 -5.61 -9.76 19.21
C GLU A 203 -5.57 -11.27 18.92
N LYS A 204 -4.78 -11.64 17.93
CA LYS A 204 -4.45 -13.04 17.62
C LYS A 204 -3.27 -13.49 18.44
N ARG A 205 -3.42 -14.66 19.12
CA ARG A 205 -2.38 -15.23 19.99
C ARG A 205 -1.80 -16.50 19.39
N CYS A 206 -0.54 -16.76 19.71
CA CYS A 206 0.21 -17.91 19.21
C CYS A 206 1.27 -18.41 20.23
N GLU A 207 1.74 -19.61 19.94
CA GLU A 207 3.07 -20.09 20.35
C GLU A 207 3.97 -20.18 19.12
N TYR A 208 5.29 -20.26 19.30
CA TYR A 208 6.24 -20.41 18.20
C TYR A 208 6.73 -21.85 18.09
N ASP A 209 6.59 -22.43 16.89
CA ASP A 209 7.29 -23.64 16.48
C ASP A 209 8.39 -23.23 15.49
N GLY A 210 9.62 -23.28 15.96
CA GLY A 210 10.73 -22.70 15.22
C GLY A 210 10.56 -21.18 15.01
N LEU A 211 10.51 -20.75 13.76
CA LEU A 211 10.29 -19.37 13.38
C LEU A 211 8.80 -19.06 13.06
N SER A 212 7.94 -20.08 13.06
CA SER A 212 6.55 -19.95 12.62
C SER A 212 5.61 -19.75 13.81
N PRO A 213 4.71 -18.75 13.77
CA PRO A 213 3.64 -18.63 14.74
C PRO A 213 2.58 -19.72 14.49
N VAL A 214 2.23 -20.45 15.54
CA VAL A 214 1.13 -21.43 15.57
C VAL A 214 0.01 -20.85 16.40
N GLU A 215 -1.14 -20.60 15.78
CA GLU A 215 -2.28 -19.96 16.44
C GLU A 215 -2.73 -20.79 17.65
N LYS A 216 -2.88 -20.11 18.78
CA LYS A 216 -3.33 -20.72 20.03
C LYS A 216 -4.02 -19.65 20.88
N ALA A 217 -5.28 -19.86 21.21
CA ALA A 217 -6.12 -18.86 21.87
C ALA A 217 -5.56 -18.35 23.22
N ASP A 218 -4.87 -19.23 23.97
CA ASP A 218 -4.18 -18.93 25.22
C ASP A 218 -2.66 -18.79 25.05
N GLY A 219 -2.19 -18.58 23.81
CA GLY A 219 -0.78 -18.44 23.49
C GLY A 219 -0.12 -17.26 24.18
N ARG A 220 1.16 -17.46 24.53
CA ARG A 220 1.96 -16.45 25.25
C ARG A 220 2.22 -15.18 24.40
N TYR A 221 2.35 -15.37 23.09
CA TYR A 221 2.69 -14.32 22.13
C TYR A 221 1.48 -13.86 21.34
N CYS A 222 1.62 -12.68 20.72
CA CYS A 222 0.69 -12.20 19.71
C CYS A 222 1.36 -12.18 18.33
N TYR A 223 0.58 -12.32 17.28
CA TYR A 223 1.08 -12.27 15.91
C TYR A 223 0.11 -11.55 14.98
N VAL A 224 0.62 -11.13 13.81
CA VAL A 224 -0.18 -10.57 12.73
C VAL A 224 -0.38 -11.67 11.69
N PRO A 225 -1.63 -12.07 11.39
CA PRO A 225 -1.89 -13.22 10.51
C PRO A 225 -1.46 -13.01 9.06
N LEU A 226 -1.42 -11.75 8.60
CA LEU A 226 -1.11 -11.41 7.22
C LEU A 226 0.36 -11.04 7.08
N THR A 227 1.16 -11.93 6.51
CA THR A 227 2.54 -11.71 6.09
C THR A 227 2.73 -12.17 4.65
N TYR A 228 3.81 -11.72 4.01
CA TYR A 228 4.15 -12.05 2.64
C TYR A 228 5.54 -12.67 2.59
N THR A 229 5.64 -13.91 2.10
CA THR A 229 6.92 -14.56 1.81
C THR A 229 7.22 -14.42 0.33
N VAL A 230 8.27 -13.67 0.01
CA VAL A 230 8.68 -13.33 -1.35
C VAL A 230 10.19 -13.42 -1.50
N THR A 231 10.67 -13.57 -2.73
CA THR A 231 12.11 -13.49 -3.02
C THR A 231 12.55 -12.04 -3.25
N LEU A 232 13.84 -11.77 -3.05
CA LEU A 232 14.39 -10.44 -3.38
C LEU A 232 14.28 -10.16 -4.89
N GLY A 233 14.33 -11.20 -5.72
CA GLY A 233 14.12 -11.11 -7.16
C GLY A 233 12.72 -10.64 -7.52
N GLU A 234 11.67 -11.24 -6.95
CA GLU A 234 10.28 -10.83 -7.16
C GLU A 234 10.04 -9.37 -6.78
N ILE A 235 10.63 -8.92 -5.67
CA ILE A 235 10.54 -7.50 -5.26
C ILE A 235 11.09 -6.59 -6.35
N VAL A 236 12.29 -6.89 -6.86
CA VAL A 236 12.96 -6.05 -7.87
C VAL A 236 12.19 -6.07 -9.20
N ASP A 237 11.75 -7.25 -9.65
CA ASP A 237 11.00 -7.39 -10.90
C ASP A 237 9.69 -6.58 -10.87
N LEU A 238 8.98 -6.60 -9.74
CA LEU A 238 7.80 -5.75 -9.54
C LEU A 238 8.15 -4.26 -9.57
N LEU A 239 9.21 -3.85 -8.89
CA LEU A 239 9.63 -2.44 -8.87
C LEU A 239 10.04 -1.92 -10.26
N GLU A 240 10.69 -2.75 -11.08
CA GLU A 240 11.01 -2.43 -12.46
C GLU A 240 9.76 -2.26 -13.32
N GLN A 241 8.76 -3.14 -13.14
CA GLN A 241 7.46 -3.02 -13.80
C GLN A 241 6.73 -1.72 -13.38
N PHE A 242 6.75 -1.38 -12.09
CA PHE A 242 6.15 -0.15 -11.58
C PHE A 242 6.79 1.09 -12.20
N LYS A 243 8.12 1.10 -12.28
CA LYS A 243 8.87 2.19 -12.90
C LYS A 243 8.55 2.36 -14.39
N ALA A 244 8.37 1.25 -15.11
CA ALA A 244 8.08 1.26 -16.53
C ALA A 244 6.68 1.86 -16.86
N GLN A 245 5.77 2.00 -15.90
CA GLN A 245 4.40 2.47 -16.12
C GLN A 245 4.32 3.80 -16.85
N HIS A 246 5.14 4.78 -16.50
CA HIS A 246 5.10 6.10 -17.14
C HIS A 246 5.44 6.08 -18.64
N SER A 247 6.25 5.12 -19.09
CA SER A 247 6.62 4.96 -20.50
C SER A 247 5.72 3.99 -21.26
N THR A 248 5.25 2.94 -20.61
CA THR A 248 4.41 1.91 -21.22
C THR A 248 2.93 2.20 -21.11
N LEU A 249 2.54 3.06 -20.18
CA LEU A 249 1.16 3.30 -19.72
C LEU A 249 0.48 2.06 -19.13
N ILE A 250 1.18 0.96 -18.94
CA ILE A 250 0.61 -0.29 -18.38
C ILE A 250 0.47 -0.14 -16.87
N VAL A 251 -0.77 -0.14 -16.39
CA VAL A 251 -1.06 -0.19 -14.95
C VAL A 251 -0.65 -1.56 -14.42
N PRO A 252 0.18 -1.63 -13.36
CA PRO A 252 0.60 -2.91 -12.80
C PRO A 252 -0.59 -3.75 -12.34
N SER A 253 -0.47 -5.07 -12.45
CA SER A 253 -1.44 -5.99 -11.84
C SER A 253 -1.25 -5.98 -10.32
N ILE A 254 -2.20 -5.38 -9.61
CA ILE A 254 -2.17 -5.19 -8.15
C ILE A 254 -3.48 -5.69 -7.51
N PRO A 255 -3.75 -7.01 -7.52
CA PRO A 255 -4.96 -7.57 -6.93
C PRO A 255 -5.14 -7.11 -5.48
N ASP A 256 -6.38 -7.01 -5.03
CA ASP A 256 -6.67 -6.59 -3.66
C ASP A 256 -6.04 -7.55 -2.64
N GLY A 257 -5.48 -6.99 -1.55
CA GLY A 257 -4.75 -7.75 -0.54
C GLY A 257 -3.40 -8.33 -0.99
N SER A 258 -2.97 -8.15 -2.25
CA SER A 258 -1.72 -8.71 -2.76
C SER A 258 -0.48 -7.99 -2.25
N PHE A 259 0.65 -8.71 -2.23
CA PHE A 259 1.97 -8.11 -1.98
C PHE A 259 2.29 -6.99 -2.98
N ALA A 260 1.97 -7.19 -4.26
CA ALA A 260 2.20 -6.20 -5.31
C ALA A 260 1.48 -4.87 -5.00
N LYS A 261 0.23 -4.90 -4.49
CA LYS A 261 -0.50 -3.70 -4.07
C LYS A 261 0.22 -2.94 -2.95
N LYS A 262 0.68 -3.67 -1.93
CA LYS A 262 1.41 -3.09 -0.78
C LYS A 262 2.77 -2.53 -1.21
N LEU A 263 3.50 -3.26 -2.04
CA LEU A 263 4.80 -2.82 -2.57
C LEU A 263 4.65 -1.60 -3.49
N TYR A 264 3.60 -1.54 -4.33
CA TYR A 264 3.35 -0.39 -5.20
C TYR A 264 3.06 0.87 -4.39
N SER A 265 2.22 0.78 -3.35
CA SER A 265 1.98 1.89 -2.43
C SER A 265 3.25 2.39 -1.76
N LEU A 266 4.12 1.47 -1.34
CA LEU A 266 5.42 1.82 -0.77
C LEU A 266 6.35 2.46 -1.80
N TYR A 267 6.43 1.92 -3.02
CA TYR A 267 7.22 2.49 -4.12
C TYR A 267 6.81 3.93 -4.42
N LEU A 268 5.51 4.18 -4.57
CA LEU A 268 4.98 5.52 -4.84
C LEU A 268 5.35 6.53 -3.75
N SER A 269 5.50 6.10 -2.49
CA SER A 269 5.91 6.97 -1.39
C SER A 269 7.36 7.46 -1.48
N TYR A 270 8.18 6.88 -2.37
CA TYR A 270 9.56 7.29 -2.64
C TYR A 270 9.73 8.08 -3.94
N LEU A 271 8.66 8.25 -4.73
CA LEU A 271 8.76 9.06 -5.94
C LEU A 271 9.15 10.50 -5.60
N PRO A 272 10.09 11.09 -6.35
CA PRO A 272 10.35 12.51 -6.25
C PRO A 272 9.13 13.31 -6.73
N THR A 273 8.88 14.47 -6.15
CA THR A 273 7.70 15.30 -6.48
C THR A 273 7.67 15.74 -7.95
N SER A 274 8.82 15.79 -8.63
CA SER A 274 8.92 16.02 -10.07
C SER A 274 8.17 14.96 -10.91
N ASP A 275 8.10 13.74 -10.40
CA ASP A 275 7.56 12.58 -11.12
C ASP A 275 6.07 12.30 -10.80
N PHE A 276 5.44 13.18 -9.99
CA PHE A 276 3.99 13.11 -9.73
C PHE A 276 3.17 13.46 -10.98
N LYS A 277 3.77 14.08 -11.96
CA LYS A 277 3.17 14.45 -13.23
C LYS A 277 4.06 13.99 -14.38
N PHE A 278 3.46 13.34 -15.37
CA PHE A 278 4.12 12.98 -16.62
C PHE A 278 3.23 13.32 -17.80
N GLU A 279 3.82 13.57 -18.97
CA GLU A 279 3.11 13.94 -20.17
C GLU A 279 2.63 12.69 -20.92
N LEU A 280 1.40 12.74 -21.43
CA LEU A 280 0.84 11.74 -22.33
C LEU A 280 1.02 12.20 -23.77
N LYS A 281 1.37 11.28 -24.66
CA LYS A 281 1.55 11.56 -26.09
C LYS A 281 0.19 11.80 -26.74
N MET A 282 -0.05 13.03 -27.18
CA MET A 282 -1.21 13.38 -27.99
C MET A 282 -0.90 13.17 -29.47
N ASN A 283 -1.68 12.32 -30.14
CA ASN A 283 -1.64 12.16 -31.60
C ASN A 283 -2.67 13.13 -32.21
N CYS A 284 -2.20 14.25 -32.77
CA CYS A 284 -3.04 15.33 -33.30
C CYS A 284 -3.06 15.34 -34.82
N ASP A 285 -4.24 15.59 -35.41
CA ASP A 285 -4.44 15.87 -36.84
C ASP A 285 -5.51 16.95 -37.04
N ASP A 286 -5.91 17.21 -38.32
CA ASP A 286 -6.94 18.22 -38.63
C ASP A 286 -8.32 17.88 -38.06
N ARG A 287 -8.58 16.64 -37.71
CA ARG A 287 -9.85 16.15 -37.14
C ARG A 287 -9.92 16.31 -35.60
N GLY A 288 -8.78 16.52 -34.93
CA GLY A 288 -8.69 16.65 -33.50
C GLY A 288 -7.49 15.89 -32.90
N SER A 289 -7.69 15.13 -31.81
CA SER A 289 -6.61 14.39 -31.20
C SER A 289 -7.07 13.03 -30.66
N PHE A 290 -6.12 12.11 -30.55
CA PHE A 290 -6.27 10.82 -29.87
C PHE A 290 -5.12 10.65 -28.88
N THR A 291 -5.45 10.28 -27.63
CA THR A 291 -4.44 10.12 -26.58
C THR A 291 -4.71 8.84 -25.79
N GLU A 292 -3.74 7.94 -25.75
CA GLU A 292 -3.76 6.80 -24.85
C GLU A 292 -3.56 7.28 -23.40
N LEU A 293 -4.44 6.88 -22.49
CA LEU A 293 -4.40 7.30 -21.08
C LEU A 293 -3.74 6.25 -20.20
N LEU A 294 -4.16 5.00 -20.36
CA LEU A 294 -3.61 3.86 -19.66
C LEU A 294 -3.88 2.56 -20.43
N LYS A 295 -3.10 1.55 -20.11
CA LYS A 295 -3.22 0.18 -20.60
C LYS A 295 -3.26 -0.79 -19.42
N THR A 296 -3.86 -1.94 -19.60
CA THR A 296 -3.89 -2.98 -18.57
C THR A 296 -2.94 -4.12 -18.93
N ALA A 297 -2.51 -4.88 -17.92
CA ALA A 297 -1.61 -6.02 -18.13
C ALA A 297 -2.23 -7.15 -18.98
N ASP A 298 -3.56 -7.22 -19.01
CA ASP A 298 -4.36 -8.12 -19.83
C ASP A 298 -4.74 -7.54 -21.22
N HIS A 299 -3.94 -6.58 -21.70
CA HIS A 299 -3.98 -5.94 -23.01
C HIS A 299 -5.12 -4.94 -23.26
N GLY A 300 -5.93 -4.58 -22.28
CA GLY A 300 -6.92 -3.50 -22.42
C GLY A 300 -6.26 -2.13 -22.62
N GLN A 301 -6.97 -1.21 -23.31
CA GLN A 301 -6.53 0.17 -23.55
C GLN A 301 -7.65 1.16 -23.26
N PHE A 302 -7.34 2.19 -22.48
CA PHE A 302 -8.23 3.31 -22.22
C PHE A 302 -7.65 4.58 -22.85
N SER A 303 -8.48 5.29 -23.60
CA SER A 303 -8.04 6.42 -24.42
C SER A 303 -9.05 7.55 -24.36
N VAL A 304 -8.62 8.77 -24.73
CA VAL A 304 -9.50 9.91 -25.00
C VAL A 304 -9.37 10.35 -26.44
N ASN A 305 -10.51 10.57 -27.07
CA ASN A 305 -10.61 11.12 -28.42
C ASN A 305 -11.30 12.49 -28.36
N ILE A 306 -10.65 13.49 -28.96
CA ILE A 306 -11.22 14.82 -29.14
C ILE A 306 -11.51 15.00 -30.64
N SER A 307 -12.78 15.23 -31.01
CA SER A 307 -13.18 15.49 -32.38
C SER A 307 -13.62 16.92 -32.52
N LYS A 308 -13.08 17.65 -33.52
CA LYS A 308 -13.49 19.00 -33.85
C LYS A 308 -14.95 19.06 -34.34
N PRO A 309 -15.57 20.26 -34.42
CA PRO A 309 -16.94 20.44 -34.91
C PRO A 309 -17.18 19.73 -36.25
N GLY A 310 -18.29 19.04 -36.39
CA GLY A 310 -18.74 18.36 -37.62
C GLY A 310 -17.89 17.15 -38.04
N ILE A 311 -16.87 16.77 -37.29
CA ILE A 311 -15.97 15.65 -37.67
C ILE A 311 -16.60 14.30 -37.40
N THR A 312 -16.46 13.40 -38.37
CA THR A 312 -16.74 11.99 -38.26
C THR A 312 -15.44 11.21 -38.11
N LYS A 313 -15.36 10.30 -37.11
CA LYS A 313 -14.26 9.35 -36.92
C LYS A 313 -14.81 7.92 -36.85
N GLY A 314 -13.94 6.92 -37.01
CA GLY A 314 -14.32 5.50 -37.10
C GLY A 314 -14.38 5.07 -38.55
N GLN A 315 -15.53 4.59 -39.03
CA GLN A 315 -15.73 3.99 -40.36
C GLN A 315 -14.92 2.70 -40.51
N HIS A 316 -15.01 1.83 -39.49
CA HIS A 316 -14.32 0.55 -39.50
C HIS A 316 -15.06 -0.47 -38.61
N TRP A 317 -14.71 -1.72 -38.79
CA TRP A 317 -15.18 -2.83 -37.97
C TRP A 317 -14.03 -3.72 -37.50
N HIS A 318 -14.30 -4.64 -36.57
CA HIS A 318 -13.35 -5.55 -35.94
C HIS A 318 -13.85 -6.99 -35.98
N ASN A 319 -12.92 -7.98 -35.95
CA ASN A 319 -13.28 -9.40 -35.84
C ASN A 319 -13.52 -9.81 -34.37
N SER A 320 -12.63 -9.44 -33.47
CA SER A 320 -12.64 -9.86 -32.06
C SER A 320 -12.50 -8.69 -31.10
N LYS A 321 -11.91 -7.60 -31.53
CA LYS A 321 -11.81 -6.38 -30.75
C LYS A 321 -13.21 -5.79 -30.56
N TRP A 322 -13.50 -5.39 -29.32
CA TRP A 322 -14.71 -4.64 -29.00
C TRP A 322 -14.35 -3.37 -28.19
N GLU A 323 -15.18 -2.37 -28.29
CA GLU A 323 -14.90 -1.10 -27.67
C GLU A 323 -16.13 -0.55 -26.93
N PHE A 324 -15.91 0.33 -25.94
CA PHE A 324 -16.92 1.24 -25.41
C PHE A 324 -16.61 2.66 -25.84
N PHE A 325 -17.60 3.35 -26.35
CA PHE A 325 -17.53 4.81 -26.52
C PHE A 325 -18.41 5.49 -25.48
N ILE A 326 -17.84 6.46 -24.78
CA ILE A 326 -18.49 7.19 -23.68
C ILE A 326 -18.28 8.67 -23.92
N VAL A 327 -19.30 9.38 -24.39
CA VAL A 327 -19.24 10.83 -24.59
C VAL A 327 -19.33 11.53 -23.24
N VAL A 328 -18.35 12.35 -22.90
CA VAL A 328 -18.26 13.09 -21.63
C VAL A 328 -18.40 14.60 -21.81
N SER A 329 -18.29 15.12 -23.05
CA SER A 329 -18.55 16.53 -23.38
C SER A 329 -18.95 16.65 -24.85
N GLY A 330 -19.90 17.52 -25.14
CA GLY A 330 -20.49 17.72 -26.46
C GLY A 330 -21.66 16.79 -26.75
N LYS A 331 -22.13 16.78 -28.00
CA LYS A 331 -23.21 15.93 -28.52
C LYS A 331 -22.74 15.17 -29.75
N ALA A 332 -23.04 13.89 -29.79
CA ALA A 332 -22.63 13.01 -30.88
C ALA A 332 -23.76 12.11 -31.38
N LEU A 333 -23.65 11.70 -32.64
CA LEU A 333 -24.35 10.56 -33.21
C LEU A 333 -23.34 9.42 -33.38
N ILE A 334 -23.63 8.27 -32.82
CA ILE A 334 -22.93 7.03 -33.08
C ILE A 334 -23.81 6.19 -34.00
N GLU A 335 -23.25 5.74 -35.12
CA GLU A 335 -23.92 4.85 -36.03
C GLU A 335 -23.18 3.53 -36.14
N GLU A 336 -23.93 2.43 -36.22
CA GLU A 336 -23.39 1.10 -36.41
C GLU A 336 -24.18 0.36 -37.51
N ARG A 337 -23.47 -0.41 -38.34
CA ARG A 337 -24.06 -1.26 -39.37
C ARG A 337 -23.44 -2.67 -39.32
N ASN A 338 -24.28 -3.68 -39.27
CA ASN A 338 -23.84 -5.06 -39.41
C ASN A 338 -23.30 -5.30 -40.83
N ILE A 339 -22.07 -5.80 -40.95
CA ILE A 339 -21.39 -6.01 -42.24
C ILE A 339 -22.01 -7.14 -43.09
N GLN A 340 -22.79 -8.05 -42.49
CA GLN A 340 -23.42 -9.17 -43.18
C GLN A 340 -24.89 -8.91 -43.54
N THR A 341 -25.65 -8.35 -42.56
CA THR A 341 -27.10 -8.15 -42.71
C THR A 341 -27.48 -6.79 -43.23
N ASN A 342 -26.54 -5.82 -43.17
CA ASN A 342 -26.77 -4.38 -43.38
C ASN A 342 -27.80 -3.74 -42.47
N GLU A 343 -28.13 -4.41 -41.33
CA GLU A 343 -28.91 -3.80 -40.27
C GLU A 343 -28.18 -2.58 -39.71
N LYS A 344 -28.90 -1.47 -39.52
CA LYS A 344 -28.35 -0.22 -38.99
C LYS A 344 -29.01 0.18 -37.68
N VAL A 345 -28.22 0.67 -36.75
CA VAL A 345 -28.66 1.30 -35.51
C VAL A 345 -27.94 2.63 -35.32
N SER A 346 -28.55 3.56 -34.59
CA SER A 346 -27.91 4.83 -34.25
C SER A 346 -28.29 5.28 -32.84
N PHE A 347 -27.37 5.98 -32.17
CA PHE A 347 -27.51 6.47 -30.81
C PHE A 347 -27.08 7.92 -30.75
N GLU A 348 -28.00 8.82 -30.35
CA GLU A 348 -27.62 10.17 -29.95
C GLU A 348 -27.15 10.11 -28.50
N VAL A 349 -25.95 10.61 -28.25
CA VAL A 349 -25.29 10.60 -26.95
C VAL A 349 -24.72 11.97 -26.60
N SER A 350 -24.63 12.31 -25.32
CA SER A 350 -24.10 13.61 -24.89
C SER A 350 -23.41 13.54 -23.53
N GLY A 351 -22.58 14.56 -23.25
CA GLY A 351 -21.98 14.75 -21.93
C GLY A 351 -22.97 15.13 -20.81
N GLU A 352 -24.19 15.50 -21.15
CA GLU A 352 -25.26 15.81 -20.16
C GLU A 352 -25.86 14.53 -19.54
N LYS A 353 -25.84 13.43 -20.29
CA LYS A 353 -26.25 12.09 -19.85
C LYS A 353 -25.21 11.09 -20.29
N ILE A 354 -24.39 10.65 -19.36
CA ILE A 354 -23.28 9.72 -19.66
C ILE A 354 -23.82 8.32 -19.93
N GLU A 355 -23.62 7.86 -21.16
CA GLU A 355 -24.01 6.54 -21.64
C GLU A 355 -22.83 5.85 -22.31
N ALA A 356 -22.69 4.53 -22.13
CA ALA A 356 -21.70 3.73 -22.84
C ALA A 356 -22.37 3.02 -24.02
N VAL A 357 -21.81 3.18 -25.20
CA VAL A 357 -22.24 2.46 -26.40
C VAL A 357 -21.19 1.42 -26.74
N HIS A 358 -21.62 0.18 -26.95
CA HIS A 358 -20.77 -0.93 -27.38
C HIS A 358 -20.53 -0.89 -28.88
N MET A 359 -19.25 -0.86 -29.29
CA MET A 359 -18.83 -1.18 -30.65
C MET A 359 -18.55 -2.68 -30.69
N ILE A 360 -19.49 -3.45 -31.23
CA ILE A 360 -19.42 -4.91 -31.22
C ILE A 360 -18.74 -5.49 -32.48
N PRO A 361 -18.03 -6.62 -32.37
CA PRO A 361 -17.41 -7.28 -33.52
C PRO A 361 -18.40 -7.55 -34.66
N GLY A 362 -17.94 -7.37 -35.90
CA GLY A 362 -18.76 -7.56 -37.08
C GLY A 362 -19.73 -6.44 -37.43
N TRP A 363 -19.65 -5.32 -36.69
CA TRP A 363 -20.40 -4.11 -37.00
C TRP A 363 -19.44 -2.96 -37.31
N THR A 364 -19.55 -2.37 -38.50
CA THR A 364 -18.84 -1.12 -38.79
C THR A 364 -19.49 0.02 -38.03
N HIS A 365 -18.69 0.91 -37.50
CA HIS A 365 -19.14 1.98 -36.63
C HIS A 365 -18.44 3.32 -36.91
N ASN A 366 -19.13 4.40 -36.56
CA ASN A 366 -18.57 5.74 -36.54
C ASN A 366 -19.08 6.55 -35.36
N ILE A 367 -18.46 7.70 -35.13
CA ILE A 367 -18.93 8.73 -34.20
C ILE A 367 -18.83 10.09 -34.87
N ILE A 368 -19.92 10.85 -34.86
CA ILE A 368 -20.09 12.15 -35.52
C ILE A 368 -20.26 13.22 -34.45
N ASN A 369 -19.40 14.25 -34.45
CA ASN A 369 -19.62 15.43 -33.64
C ASN A 369 -20.76 16.25 -34.24
N LEU A 370 -21.88 16.39 -33.54
CA LEU A 370 -23.07 17.11 -34.01
C LEU A 370 -22.99 18.62 -33.78
N SER A 371 -21.98 19.14 -33.11
CA SER A 371 -21.79 20.57 -32.88
C SER A 371 -21.05 21.22 -34.05
N ASP A 372 -21.48 22.45 -34.42
CA ASP A 372 -20.79 23.30 -35.39
C ASP A 372 -19.69 24.18 -34.75
N ALA A 373 -19.63 24.21 -33.41
CA ALA A 373 -18.77 25.15 -32.69
C ALA A 373 -17.88 24.47 -31.60
N GLU A 374 -18.34 23.37 -31.02
CA GLU A 374 -17.71 22.78 -29.85
C GLU A 374 -17.03 21.43 -30.16
N ASN A 375 -15.94 21.17 -29.50
CA ASN A 375 -15.29 19.86 -29.56
C ASN A 375 -16.11 18.79 -28.85
N LEU A 376 -16.12 17.60 -29.43
CA LEU A 376 -16.63 16.39 -28.81
C LEU A 376 -15.50 15.70 -28.05
N VAL A 377 -15.74 15.31 -26.80
CA VAL A 377 -14.80 14.53 -25.98
C VAL A 377 -15.40 13.16 -25.70
N THR A 378 -14.74 12.13 -26.19
CA THR A 378 -15.13 10.72 -26.04
C THR A 378 -14.05 9.95 -25.32
N LEU A 379 -14.40 9.29 -24.22
CA LEU A 379 -13.56 8.25 -23.61
C LEU A 379 -13.83 6.93 -24.33
N MET A 380 -12.77 6.16 -24.51
CA MET A 380 -12.82 4.90 -25.26
C MET A 380 -12.09 3.82 -24.47
N TRP A 381 -12.75 2.69 -24.27
CA TRP A 381 -12.12 1.46 -23.80
C TRP A 381 -12.07 0.47 -24.95
N ALA A 382 -10.95 -0.22 -25.11
CA ALA A 382 -10.81 -1.36 -26.01
C ALA A 382 -10.24 -2.56 -25.22
N ASN A 383 -10.73 -3.75 -25.53
CA ASN A 383 -10.26 -4.99 -24.87
C ASN A 383 -8.85 -5.41 -25.27
N GLU A 384 -8.27 -4.74 -26.26
CA GLU A 384 -6.90 -4.96 -26.71
C GLU A 384 -6.22 -3.65 -27.14
N GLN A 385 -4.89 -3.62 -27.01
CA GLN A 385 -4.07 -2.51 -27.47
C GLN A 385 -3.97 -2.52 -29.01
N PHE A 386 -3.80 -1.34 -29.59
CA PHE A 386 -3.54 -1.25 -31.03
C PHE A 386 -2.15 -1.81 -31.37
N ASP A 387 -2.12 -2.85 -32.23
CA ASP A 387 -0.89 -3.39 -32.82
C ASP A 387 -0.88 -3.09 -34.33
N PRO A 388 0.04 -2.25 -34.82
CA PRO A 388 0.11 -1.93 -36.25
C PRO A 388 0.46 -3.15 -37.14
N ASN A 389 1.03 -4.22 -36.58
CA ASN A 389 1.34 -5.44 -37.30
C ASN A 389 0.14 -6.40 -37.38
N HIS A 390 -0.81 -6.31 -36.45
CA HIS A 390 -2.04 -7.13 -36.39
C HIS A 390 -3.23 -6.25 -35.98
N PRO A 391 -3.65 -5.29 -36.81
CA PRO A 391 -4.50 -4.18 -36.37
C PRO A 391 -5.97 -4.55 -36.15
N ASP A 392 -6.45 -5.73 -36.36
CA ASP A 392 -7.88 -6.15 -36.28
C ASP A 392 -8.86 -4.97 -36.47
N THR A 393 -8.60 -4.17 -37.53
CA THR A 393 -9.35 -2.94 -37.84
C THR A 393 -9.49 -2.82 -39.35
N PHE A 394 -10.71 -2.88 -39.85
CA PHE A 394 -11.00 -2.96 -41.28
C PHE A 394 -11.88 -1.76 -41.66
N TYR A 395 -11.35 -0.92 -42.54
CA TYR A 395 -12.09 0.25 -43.04
C TYR A 395 -13.31 -0.15 -43.83
N GLU A 396 -14.46 0.29 -43.40
CA GLU A 396 -15.74 0.14 -44.10
C GLU A 396 -16.73 1.19 -43.61
N PRO A 397 -17.28 2.07 -44.48
CA PRO A 397 -18.28 3.08 -44.08
C PRO A 397 -19.57 2.44 -43.53
N VAL A 398 -20.19 3.14 -42.56
CA VAL A 398 -21.49 2.77 -42.00
C VAL A 398 -22.63 2.94 -43.03
#